data_4340073335d13818cbc688e70657ad4c
#
_entry.id   4340073335d13818cbc688e70657ad4c
#
_cell.length_a   1.000
_cell.length_b   1.000
_cell.length_c   1.000
_cell.angle_alpha   90.00
_cell.angle_beta   90.00
_cell.angle_gamma   90.00
#
_symmetry.space_group_name_H-M   'P 1'
#
loop_
_entity.id
_entity.type
_entity.pdbx_description
1 polymer ?
#
loop_
_entity_poly.entity_id
_entity_poly.type
_entity_poly.pdbx_seq_one_letter_code
_entity_poly.pdbx_strand_id
1 'polypeptide(L)'
;MGFEVLFLALALPTAISLLLKRSNIRRLLLTAVVFAFEGRYLAWRLGTFPWGNEQNGAEWFWWLLVLAIELVVIIEVTLFLFTISWLTDRTGLADQAERKLRERYASAGKSAIPSVDLLITTYNEGPEVLENSILGASEIDYPAFTVWVLDDGKRPWLKHFCEDAGVRYITRPNNQGAKAGNINHALKQTKGDLVMLMDADFVAYKNSMWRTAGLFENKRIGTVQTPQNFFNPDAIQHNLGISLSWCDEQSFFFRLIARGRDALGVAFCCGSCSIHRREALISNNGFPTDSITEDILLTVNFCRLGWKTIYLAEPISTGLAAETLDSFFIQRKRWGRGGIQVA
;
A
#
# COMPACT_ATOMS: atom_id res chain seq x y z
N MET A 1 -29.06 -10.56 26.27
CA MET A 1 -28.23 -9.33 26.36
C MET A 1 -29.18 -8.17 26.62
N GLY A 2 -29.10 -7.49 27.76
CA GLY A 2 -30.09 -6.48 28.13
C GLY A 2 -30.03 -5.24 27.21
N PHE A 3 -31.15 -4.56 27.06
CA PHE A 3 -31.28 -3.30 26.28
C PHE A 3 -30.23 -2.24 26.68
N GLU A 4 -29.83 -2.22 27.95
CA GLU A 4 -28.80 -1.34 28.50
C GLU A 4 -27.43 -1.53 27.83
N VAL A 5 -27.03 -2.78 27.54
CA VAL A 5 -25.73 -3.07 26.90
C VAL A 5 -25.72 -2.61 25.45
N LEU A 6 -26.84 -2.84 24.75
CA LEU A 6 -27.01 -2.34 23.37
C LEU A 6 -26.96 -0.81 23.34
N PHE A 7 -27.66 -0.15 24.27
CA PHE A 7 -27.63 1.30 24.38
C PHE A 7 -26.22 1.83 24.65
N LEU A 8 -25.48 1.24 25.60
CA LEU A 8 -24.10 1.64 25.87
C LEU A 8 -23.16 1.40 24.68
N ALA A 9 -23.36 0.29 23.94
CA ALA A 9 -22.56 -0.02 22.77
C ALA A 9 -22.74 0.98 21.62
N LEU A 10 -23.88 1.65 21.54
CA LEU A 10 -24.14 2.71 20.56
C LEU A 10 -23.83 4.10 21.11
N ALA A 11 -24.22 4.40 22.33
CA ALA A 11 -24.11 5.74 22.91
C ALA A 11 -22.65 6.13 23.22
N LEU A 12 -21.84 5.20 23.75
CA LEU A 12 -20.47 5.50 24.16
C LEU A 12 -19.55 5.83 22.99
N PRO A 13 -19.46 5.03 21.89
CA PRO A 13 -18.69 5.39 20.72
C PRO A 13 -19.16 6.69 20.06
N THR A 14 -20.48 6.90 20.02
CA THR A 14 -21.05 8.14 19.47
C THR A 14 -20.62 9.35 20.28
N ALA A 15 -20.73 9.31 21.62
CA ALA A 15 -20.30 10.38 22.50
C ALA A 15 -18.78 10.66 22.37
N ILE A 16 -17.95 9.61 22.35
CA ILE A 16 -16.50 9.74 22.15
C ILE A 16 -16.21 10.42 20.79
N SER A 17 -16.93 10.03 19.74
CA SER A 17 -16.73 10.58 18.39
C SER A 17 -17.13 12.04 18.27
N LEU A 18 -18.17 12.46 19.00
CA LEU A 18 -18.68 13.84 19.00
C LEU A 18 -17.84 14.77 19.89
N LEU A 19 -17.43 14.30 21.07
CA LEU A 19 -16.78 15.13 22.08
C LEU A 19 -15.26 15.29 21.86
N LEU A 20 -14.59 14.32 21.24
CA LEU A 20 -13.13 14.32 21.10
C LEU A 20 -12.68 14.70 19.69
N LYS A 21 -12.10 15.88 19.56
CA LYS A 21 -11.52 16.38 18.30
C LYS A 21 -10.15 15.76 17.95
N ARG A 22 -9.36 15.34 18.95
CA ARG A 22 -8.02 14.74 18.75
C ARG A 22 -8.11 13.31 18.22
N SER A 23 -7.64 13.09 17.00
CA SER A 23 -7.83 11.84 16.29
C SER A 23 -7.17 10.62 16.96
N ASN A 24 -5.96 10.71 17.52
CA ASN A 24 -5.29 9.57 18.16
C ASN A 24 -5.97 9.15 19.48
N ILE A 25 -6.27 10.11 20.37
CA ILE A 25 -6.96 9.82 21.64
C ILE A 25 -8.35 9.24 21.38
N ARG A 26 -9.08 9.81 20.42
CA ARG A 26 -10.40 9.29 20.02
C ARG A 26 -10.31 7.82 19.59
N ARG A 27 -9.34 7.47 18.72
CA ARG A 27 -9.15 6.08 18.28
C ARG A 27 -8.81 5.15 19.42
N LEU A 28 -7.87 5.53 20.28
CA LEU A 28 -7.50 4.72 21.45
C LEU A 28 -8.69 4.44 22.36
N LEU A 29 -9.52 5.43 22.64
CA LEU A 29 -10.71 5.25 23.46
C LEU A 29 -11.76 4.38 22.77
N LEU A 30 -11.99 4.56 21.47
CA LEU A 30 -12.88 3.68 20.71
C LEU A 30 -12.39 2.23 20.72
N THR A 31 -11.09 2.01 20.53
CA THR A 31 -10.48 0.67 20.63
C THR A 31 -10.65 0.08 22.03
N ALA A 32 -10.43 0.87 23.08
CA ALA A 32 -10.63 0.42 24.47
C ALA A 32 -12.09 0.02 24.75
N VAL A 33 -13.05 0.77 24.18
CA VAL A 33 -14.49 0.41 24.30
C VAL A 33 -14.76 -0.93 23.62
N VAL A 34 -14.23 -1.16 22.41
CA VAL A 34 -14.44 -2.43 21.71
C VAL A 34 -13.82 -3.59 22.53
N PHE A 35 -12.60 -3.43 23.03
CA PHE A 35 -11.96 -4.46 23.87
C PHE A 35 -12.74 -4.76 25.16
N ALA A 36 -13.36 -3.73 25.77
CA ALA A 36 -14.23 -3.96 26.91
C ALA A 36 -15.47 -4.80 26.55
N PHE A 37 -16.07 -4.56 25.38
CA PHE A 37 -17.21 -5.37 24.90
C PHE A 37 -16.77 -6.78 24.48
N GLU A 38 -15.62 -6.96 23.84
CA GLU A 38 -15.04 -8.28 23.53
C GLU A 38 -14.76 -9.08 24.80
N GLY A 39 -14.13 -8.46 25.81
CA GLY A 39 -13.86 -9.11 27.09
C GLY A 39 -15.15 -9.51 27.82
N ARG A 40 -16.16 -8.62 27.79
CA ARG A 40 -17.50 -8.93 28.33
C ARG A 40 -18.16 -10.11 27.58
N TYR A 41 -18.07 -10.11 26.24
CA TYR A 41 -18.60 -11.18 25.40
C TYR A 41 -17.93 -12.51 25.75
N LEU A 42 -16.60 -12.54 25.83
CA LEU A 42 -15.85 -13.75 26.20
C LEU A 42 -16.21 -14.26 27.58
N ALA A 43 -16.32 -13.36 28.56
CA ALA A 43 -16.73 -13.75 29.91
C ALA A 43 -18.13 -14.41 29.93
N TRP A 44 -19.09 -13.82 29.20
CA TRP A 44 -20.41 -14.39 29.02
C TRP A 44 -20.34 -15.74 28.27
N ARG A 45 -19.59 -15.83 27.21
CA ARG A 45 -19.47 -17.04 26.38
C ARG A 45 -18.89 -18.21 27.18
N LEU A 46 -17.81 -17.95 27.93
CA LEU A 46 -17.22 -18.96 28.82
C LEU A 46 -18.18 -19.40 29.91
N GLY A 47 -19.03 -18.51 30.44
CA GLY A 47 -20.08 -18.83 31.39
C GLY A 47 -21.21 -19.68 30.84
N THR A 48 -21.35 -19.80 29.51
CA THR A 48 -22.34 -20.67 28.86
C THR A 48 -21.81 -22.09 28.61
N PHE A 49 -20.60 -22.41 29.10
CA PHE A 49 -20.09 -23.77 28.96
C PHE A 49 -21.01 -24.78 29.69
N PRO A 50 -21.35 -25.89 29.03
CA PRO A 50 -22.25 -26.89 29.58
C PRO A 50 -21.53 -27.79 30.60
N TRP A 51 -21.55 -27.42 31.89
CA TRP A 51 -20.88 -28.13 32.98
C TRP A 51 -21.64 -29.33 33.53
N GLY A 52 -22.85 -29.62 33.08
CA GLY A 52 -23.72 -30.69 33.60
C GLY A 52 -23.28 -32.08 33.19
N ASN A 53 -23.54 -33.07 34.04
CA ASN A 53 -23.18 -34.49 33.80
C ASN A 53 -24.12 -35.22 32.83
N GLU A 54 -25.24 -34.60 32.43
CA GLU A 54 -26.26 -35.21 31.52
C GLU A 54 -26.01 -34.93 30.02
N GLN A 55 -24.94 -34.17 29.70
CA GLN A 55 -24.68 -33.72 28.34
C GLN A 55 -23.81 -34.72 27.58
N ASN A 56 -24.14 -34.94 26.33
CA ASN A 56 -23.37 -35.82 25.46
C ASN A 56 -22.14 -35.12 24.86
N GLY A 57 -21.14 -35.90 24.43
CA GLY A 57 -19.92 -35.35 23.83
C GLY A 57 -20.15 -34.49 22.58
N ALA A 58 -21.31 -34.61 21.93
CA ALA A 58 -21.67 -33.79 20.77
C ALA A 58 -21.92 -32.32 21.15
N GLU A 59 -22.54 -32.05 22.30
CA GLU A 59 -22.79 -30.68 22.77
C GLU A 59 -21.48 -29.96 23.10
N TRP A 60 -20.53 -30.66 23.78
CA TRP A 60 -19.19 -30.12 24.05
C TRP A 60 -18.43 -29.86 22.75
N PHE A 61 -18.49 -30.79 21.79
CA PHE A 61 -17.86 -30.61 20.49
C PHE A 61 -18.35 -29.34 19.77
N TRP A 62 -19.67 -29.17 19.70
CA TRP A 62 -20.26 -27.99 19.06
C TRP A 62 -19.94 -26.70 19.79
N TRP A 63 -19.99 -26.71 21.13
CA TRP A 63 -19.64 -25.54 21.93
C TRP A 63 -18.18 -25.13 21.70
N LEU A 64 -17.24 -26.09 21.75
CA LEU A 64 -15.82 -25.85 21.51
C LEU A 64 -15.53 -25.39 20.07
N LEU A 65 -16.18 -26.00 19.09
CA LEU A 65 -16.04 -25.62 17.69
C LEU A 65 -16.45 -24.16 17.46
N VAL A 66 -17.64 -23.79 17.97
CA VAL A 66 -18.13 -22.41 17.84
C VAL A 66 -17.21 -21.44 18.60
N LEU A 67 -16.79 -21.77 19.81
CA LEU A 67 -15.84 -20.94 20.55
C LEU A 67 -14.52 -20.75 19.77
N ALA A 68 -13.99 -21.80 19.15
CA ALA A 68 -12.76 -21.71 18.37
C ALA A 68 -12.91 -20.74 17.19
N ILE A 69 -14.04 -20.78 16.47
CA ILE A 69 -14.34 -19.83 15.39
C ILE A 69 -14.45 -18.40 15.93
N GLU A 70 -15.19 -18.22 17.04
CA GLU A 70 -15.35 -16.91 17.69
C GLU A 70 -14.02 -16.33 18.15
N LEU A 71 -13.12 -17.14 18.70
CA LEU A 71 -11.78 -16.71 19.11
C LEU A 71 -10.94 -16.25 17.93
N VAL A 72 -11.01 -16.94 16.80
CA VAL A 72 -10.32 -16.50 15.55
C VAL A 72 -10.82 -15.10 15.15
N VAL A 73 -12.14 -14.89 15.11
CA VAL A 73 -12.72 -13.59 14.77
C VAL A 73 -12.29 -12.49 15.76
N ILE A 74 -12.34 -12.78 17.07
CA ILE A 74 -11.92 -11.82 18.11
C ILE A 74 -10.44 -11.47 17.97
N ILE A 75 -9.57 -12.45 17.73
CA ILE A 75 -8.14 -12.22 17.51
C ILE A 75 -7.94 -11.33 16.29
N GLU A 76 -8.64 -11.61 15.19
CA GLU A 76 -8.54 -10.82 13.94
C GLU A 76 -8.98 -9.37 14.16
N VAL A 77 -10.14 -9.17 14.81
CA VAL A 77 -10.65 -7.82 15.15
C VAL A 77 -9.68 -7.10 16.10
N THR A 78 -9.17 -7.79 17.12
CA THR A 78 -8.18 -7.24 18.08
C THR A 78 -6.92 -6.77 17.36
N LEU A 79 -6.34 -7.60 16.47
CA LEU A 79 -5.14 -7.27 15.69
C LEU A 79 -5.41 -6.08 14.74
N PHE A 80 -6.58 -6.07 14.12
CA PHE A 80 -7.00 -4.95 13.26
C PHE A 80 -7.10 -3.64 14.05
N LEU A 81 -7.82 -3.65 15.17
CA LEU A 81 -8.01 -2.47 16.01
C LEU A 81 -6.67 -1.98 16.60
N PHE A 82 -5.81 -2.89 17.01
CA PHE A 82 -4.45 -2.56 17.45
C PHE A 82 -3.68 -1.85 16.36
N THR A 83 -3.75 -2.36 15.12
CA THR A 83 -3.07 -1.75 13.97
C THR A 83 -3.52 -0.32 13.71
N ILE A 84 -4.81 -0.01 13.86
CA ILE A 84 -5.36 1.32 13.56
C ILE A 84 -5.43 2.26 14.77
N SER A 85 -5.10 1.80 15.96
CA SER A 85 -5.14 2.60 17.20
C SER A 85 -4.18 3.78 17.17
N TRP A 86 -3.03 3.59 16.55
CA TRP A 86 -1.99 4.61 16.43
C TRP A 86 -1.58 4.78 14.98
N LEU A 87 -1.69 5.99 14.45
CA LEU A 87 -1.34 6.29 13.06
C LEU A 87 -0.10 7.18 12.99
N THR A 88 0.84 6.83 12.15
CA THR A 88 1.99 7.67 11.81
C THR A 88 1.62 8.67 10.73
N ASP A 89 2.15 9.88 10.84
CA ASP A 89 2.15 10.89 9.80
C ASP A 89 3.59 11.36 9.55
N ARG A 90 4.08 11.14 8.35
CA ARG A 90 5.44 11.50 7.95
C ARG A 90 5.50 12.76 7.09
N THR A 91 4.39 13.45 6.89
CA THR A 91 4.35 14.66 6.05
C THR A 91 5.36 15.69 6.51
N GLY A 92 5.41 15.98 7.82
CA GLY A 92 6.41 16.91 8.36
C GLY A 92 7.86 16.46 8.19
N LEU A 93 8.12 15.15 8.20
CA LEU A 93 9.44 14.59 7.87
C LEU A 93 9.77 14.80 6.38
N ALA A 94 8.79 14.57 5.50
CA ALA A 94 8.94 14.81 4.07
C ALA A 94 9.19 16.29 3.76
N ASP A 95 8.51 17.23 4.44
CA ASP A 95 8.73 18.69 4.32
C ASP A 95 10.17 19.07 4.66
N GLN A 96 10.70 18.54 5.75
CA GLN A 96 12.08 18.80 6.16
C GLN A 96 13.09 18.18 5.19
N ALA A 97 12.84 16.95 4.75
CA ALA A 97 13.71 16.23 3.82
C ALA A 97 13.75 16.91 2.45
N GLU A 98 12.61 17.34 1.92
CA GLU A 98 12.52 18.10 0.67
C GLU A 98 13.28 19.42 0.77
N ARG A 99 13.09 20.20 1.84
CA ARG A 99 13.78 21.47 2.03
C ARG A 99 15.29 21.29 1.99
N LYS A 100 15.84 20.35 2.75
CA LYS A 100 17.27 20.03 2.75
C LYS A 100 17.77 19.58 1.38
N LEU A 101 16.97 18.79 0.67
CA LEU A 101 17.31 18.32 -0.66
C LEU A 101 17.38 19.47 -1.67
N ARG A 102 16.41 20.40 -1.63
CA ARG A 102 16.40 21.62 -2.46
C ARG A 102 17.56 22.56 -2.12
N GLU A 103 17.91 22.73 -0.84
CA GLU A 103 19.08 23.51 -0.41
C GLU A 103 20.38 22.91 -0.95
N ARG A 104 20.56 21.59 -0.90
CA ARG A 104 21.71 20.90 -1.50
C ARG A 104 21.77 21.08 -3.01
N TYR A 105 20.64 20.96 -3.67
CA TYR A 105 20.58 21.20 -5.11
C TYR A 105 20.96 22.65 -5.47
N ALA A 106 20.43 23.61 -4.73
CA ALA A 106 20.75 25.03 -4.95
C ALA A 106 22.23 25.38 -4.71
N SER A 107 22.88 24.71 -3.74
CA SER A 107 24.29 24.97 -3.37
C SER A 107 25.32 24.22 -4.23
N ALA A 108 25.02 22.99 -4.65
CA ALA A 108 26.00 22.09 -5.29
C ALA A 108 25.47 21.41 -6.58
N GLY A 109 24.28 21.76 -7.02
CA GLY A 109 23.71 21.32 -8.29
C GLY A 109 23.23 19.87 -8.31
N LYS A 110 23.00 19.34 -9.50
CA LYS A 110 22.39 18.04 -9.78
C LYS A 110 23.13 16.85 -9.13
N SER A 111 24.45 16.91 -9.03
CA SER A 111 25.28 15.83 -8.45
C SER A 111 25.15 15.70 -6.93
N ALA A 112 24.58 16.68 -6.25
CA ALA A 112 24.41 16.70 -4.80
C ALA A 112 23.13 16.01 -4.32
N ILE A 113 22.26 15.61 -5.25
CA ILE A 113 20.98 14.97 -4.95
C ILE A 113 20.91 13.59 -5.60
N PRO A 114 20.13 12.64 -5.04
CA PRO A 114 20.01 11.30 -5.61
C PRO A 114 19.45 11.34 -7.03
N SER A 115 20.01 10.54 -7.92
CA SER A 115 19.43 10.28 -9.24
C SER A 115 18.30 9.27 -9.15
N VAL A 116 17.24 9.45 -9.95
CA VAL A 116 16.03 8.61 -9.92
C VAL A 116 15.76 8.02 -11.30
N ASP A 117 15.66 6.68 -11.38
CA ASP A 117 15.08 6.02 -12.54
C ASP A 117 13.59 5.76 -12.26
N LEU A 118 12.71 6.41 -13.02
CA LEU A 118 11.28 6.15 -12.98
C LEU A 118 10.96 5.05 -13.98
N LEU A 119 10.44 3.92 -13.51
CA LEU A 119 10.09 2.76 -14.33
C LEU A 119 8.57 2.65 -14.45
N ILE A 120 8.05 2.80 -15.66
CA ILE A 120 6.64 2.60 -16.00
C ILE A 120 6.53 1.20 -16.60
N THR A 121 5.86 0.29 -15.90
CA THR A 121 5.67 -1.10 -16.36
C THR A 121 4.38 -1.24 -17.14
N THR A 122 4.44 -1.84 -18.34
CA THR A 122 3.26 -2.01 -19.19
C THR A 122 3.29 -3.34 -19.96
N TYR A 123 2.10 -3.85 -20.29
CA TYR A 123 1.94 -5.08 -21.06
C TYR A 123 0.90 -4.95 -22.18
N ASN A 124 -0.35 -4.60 -21.86
CA ASN A 124 -1.46 -4.53 -22.82
C ASN A 124 -2.34 -3.29 -22.67
N GLU A 125 -1.92 -2.31 -21.87
CA GLU A 125 -2.65 -1.07 -21.69
C GLU A 125 -2.71 -0.27 -23.00
N GLY A 126 -3.84 0.38 -23.24
CA GLY A 126 -4.10 1.14 -24.45
C GLY A 126 -3.32 2.45 -24.53
N PRO A 127 -3.26 3.07 -25.74
CA PRO A 127 -2.56 4.33 -25.96
C PRO A 127 -3.03 5.44 -25.00
N GLU A 128 -4.33 5.63 -24.83
CA GLU A 128 -4.91 6.70 -24.01
C GLU A 128 -4.42 6.67 -22.55
N VAL A 129 -4.22 5.48 -21.99
CA VAL A 129 -3.70 5.33 -20.64
C VAL A 129 -2.22 5.62 -20.58
N LEU A 130 -1.45 5.04 -21.51
CA LEU A 130 0.02 5.15 -21.53
C LEU A 130 0.51 6.55 -21.87
N GLU A 131 -0.12 7.23 -22.82
CA GLU A 131 0.23 8.59 -23.19
C GLU A 131 0.14 9.52 -21.98
N ASN A 132 -0.95 9.46 -21.22
CA ASN A 132 -1.12 10.27 -20.01
C ASN A 132 -0.06 9.98 -18.95
N SER A 133 0.25 8.70 -18.73
CA SER A 133 1.26 8.28 -17.76
C SER A 133 2.67 8.76 -18.16
N ILE A 134 3.04 8.59 -19.43
CA ILE A 134 4.35 8.96 -19.95
C ILE A 134 4.54 10.47 -19.96
N LEU A 135 3.55 11.23 -20.46
CA LEU A 135 3.60 12.69 -20.48
C LEU A 135 3.65 13.27 -19.07
N GLY A 136 2.82 12.75 -18.16
CA GLY A 136 2.85 13.16 -16.76
C GLY A 136 4.20 12.88 -16.09
N ALA A 137 4.83 11.74 -16.41
CA ALA A 137 6.16 11.40 -15.91
C ALA A 137 7.25 12.34 -16.49
N SER A 138 7.13 12.77 -17.74
CA SER A 138 8.08 13.69 -18.40
C SER A 138 8.04 15.10 -17.79
N GLU A 139 6.90 15.48 -17.22
CA GLU A 139 6.66 16.80 -16.60
C GLU A 139 7.07 16.89 -15.11
N ILE A 140 7.70 15.86 -14.57
CA ILE A 140 8.16 15.87 -13.16
C ILE A 140 9.22 16.94 -12.97
N ASP A 141 9.02 17.80 -11.96
CA ASP A 141 9.98 18.84 -11.55
C ASP A 141 11.07 18.24 -10.65
N TYR A 142 12.00 17.50 -11.24
CA TYR A 142 13.16 16.99 -10.52
C TYR A 142 14.38 16.94 -11.46
N PRO A 143 15.53 17.55 -11.12
CA PRO A 143 16.60 17.74 -12.11
C PRO A 143 17.43 16.49 -12.40
N ALA A 144 17.34 15.45 -11.58
CA ALA A 144 18.20 14.27 -11.63
C ALA A 144 17.38 12.98 -11.84
N PHE A 145 16.62 12.88 -12.94
CA PHE A 145 15.84 11.66 -13.20
C PHE A 145 15.87 11.24 -14.67
N THR A 146 15.44 10.01 -14.91
CA THR A 146 15.21 9.45 -16.25
C THR A 146 13.96 8.59 -16.21
N VAL A 147 13.07 8.75 -17.19
CA VAL A 147 11.87 7.95 -17.40
C VAL A 147 12.18 6.78 -18.30
N TRP A 148 11.75 5.59 -17.89
CA TRP A 148 11.91 4.33 -18.61
C TRP A 148 10.57 3.63 -18.75
N VAL A 149 10.14 3.36 -19.98
CA VAL A 149 8.94 2.57 -20.28
C VAL A 149 9.37 1.13 -20.53
N LEU A 150 8.86 0.21 -19.71
CA LEU A 150 9.19 -1.22 -19.73
C LEU A 150 8.05 -1.99 -20.41
N ASP A 151 8.17 -2.23 -21.72
CA ASP A 151 7.08 -2.78 -22.52
C ASP A 151 7.24 -4.30 -22.75
N ASP A 152 6.50 -5.09 -22.00
CA ASP A 152 6.36 -6.55 -22.21
C ASP A 152 5.43 -6.87 -23.40
N GLY A 153 4.67 -5.91 -23.91
CA GLY A 153 3.84 -6.03 -25.11
C GLY A 153 4.61 -5.86 -26.42
N LYS A 154 5.83 -5.30 -26.37
CA LYS A 154 6.73 -5.10 -27.54
C LYS A 154 6.08 -4.33 -28.68
N ARG A 155 5.40 -3.22 -28.34
CA ARG A 155 4.56 -2.45 -29.24
C ARG A 155 5.35 -1.40 -30.03
N PRO A 156 5.40 -1.47 -31.39
CA PRO A 156 6.15 -0.51 -32.19
C PRO A 156 5.67 0.94 -32.03
N TRP A 157 4.34 1.15 -31.91
CA TRP A 157 3.77 2.48 -31.72
C TRP A 157 4.24 3.12 -30.42
N LEU A 158 4.32 2.33 -29.34
CA LEU A 158 4.76 2.83 -28.03
C LEU A 158 6.24 3.20 -28.03
N LYS A 159 7.08 2.46 -28.78
CA LYS A 159 8.48 2.80 -28.96
C LYS A 159 8.62 4.18 -29.64
N HIS A 160 7.89 4.44 -30.74
CA HIS A 160 7.89 5.73 -31.41
C HIS A 160 7.38 6.85 -30.49
N PHE A 161 6.29 6.61 -29.78
CA PHE A 161 5.78 7.57 -28.82
C PHE A 161 6.80 7.93 -27.73
N CYS A 162 7.53 6.95 -27.20
CA CYS A 162 8.60 7.18 -26.22
C CYS A 162 9.75 8.00 -26.81
N GLU A 163 10.13 7.74 -28.07
CA GLU A 163 11.15 8.51 -28.80
C GLU A 163 10.73 9.98 -28.95
N ASP A 164 9.48 10.23 -29.36
CA ASP A 164 8.92 11.57 -29.51
C ASP A 164 8.78 12.32 -28.16
N ALA A 165 8.43 11.62 -27.11
CA ALA A 165 8.32 12.16 -25.74
C ALA A 165 9.69 12.33 -25.03
N GLY A 166 10.80 11.89 -25.65
CA GLY A 166 12.15 11.98 -25.08
C GLY A 166 12.38 11.04 -23.90
N VAL A 167 11.57 9.98 -23.73
CA VAL A 167 11.72 8.97 -22.68
C VAL A 167 12.41 7.70 -23.20
N ARG A 168 12.98 6.92 -22.29
CA ARG A 168 13.68 5.69 -22.65
C ARG A 168 12.70 4.52 -22.75
N TYR A 169 12.92 3.64 -23.73
CA TYR A 169 12.09 2.47 -23.99
C TYR A 169 12.92 1.18 -23.85
N ILE A 170 12.41 0.21 -23.10
CA ILE A 170 13.03 -1.10 -22.90
C ILE A 170 12.03 -2.19 -23.22
N THR A 171 12.48 -3.21 -23.99
CA THR A 171 11.79 -4.49 -24.13
C THR A 171 12.73 -5.62 -23.75
N ARG A 172 12.19 -6.81 -23.59
CA ARG A 172 12.97 -8.03 -23.29
C ARG A 172 12.54 -9.22 -24.17
N PRO A 173 13.39 -10.25 -24.35
CA PRO A 173 13.09 -11.37 -25.25
C PRO A 173 11.84 -12.16 -24.87
N ASN A 174 11.62 -12.39 -23.57
CA ASN A 174 10.47 -13.13 -23.02
C ASN A 174 9.89 -12.45 -21.80
N ASN A 175 8.68 -12.84 -21.39
CA ASN A 175 7.96 -12.22 -20.26
C ASN A 175 8.08 -13.07 -18.98
N GLN A 176 9.16 -13.84 -18.82
CA GLN A 176 9.37 -14.65 -17.62
C GLN A 176 9.45 -13.78 -16.36
N GLY A 177 8.78 -14.22 -15.28
CA GLY A 177 8.68 -13.46 -14.03
C GLY A 177 7.77 -12.23 -14.11
N ALA A 178 6.95 -12.10 -15.18
CA ALA A 178 5.97 -11.03 -15.35
C ALA A 178 6.54 -9.63 -14.98
N LYS A 179 5.83 -8.80 -14.18
CA LYS A 179 6.26 -7.46 -13.77
C LYS A 179 7.62 -7.45 -13.08
N ALA A 180 7.84 -8.35 -12.12
CA ALA A 180 9.13 -8.47 -11.40
C ALA A 180 10.29 -8.75 -12.36
N GLY A 181 10.11 -9.70 -13.28
CA GLY A 181 11.10 -10.01 -14.30
C GLY A 181 11.39 -8.85 -15.25
N ASN A 182 10.37 -8.05 -15.60
CA ASN A 182 10.53 -6.86 -16.43
C ASN A 182 11.35 -5.78 -15.69
N ILE A 183 11.03 -5.52 -14.45
CA ILE A 183 11.79 -4.60 -13.59
C ILE A 183 13.24 -5.08 -13.45
N ASN A 184 13.47 -6.37 -13.16
CA ASN A 184 14.81 -6.93 -13.02
C ASN A 184 15.65 -6.83 -14.31
N HIS A 185 15.00 -6.95 -15.45
CA HIS A 185 15.67 -6.70 -16.74
C HIS A 185 16.10 -5.23 -16.88
N ALA A 186 15.23 -4.28 -16.51
CA ALA A 186 15.53 -2.87 -16.56
C ALA A 186 16.62 -2.45 -15.56
N LEU A 187 16.66 -3.04 -14.36
CA LEU A 187 17.68 -2.76 -13.34
C LEU A 187 19.12 -2.99 -13.84
N LYS A 188 19.32 -3.87 -14.81
CA LYS A 188 20.62 -4.13 -15.44
C LYS A 188 21.07 -3.01 -16.39
N GLN A 189 20.14 -2.20 -16.87
CA GLN A 189 20.38 -1.15 -17.87
C GLN A 189 20.28 0.27 -17.26
N THR A 190 19.68 0.40 -16.09
CA THR A 190 19.46 1.65 -15.37
C THR A 190 20.50 1.86 -14.27
N LYS A 191 20.76 3.11 -13.83
CA LYS A 191 21.86 3.42 -12.91
C LYS A 191 21.50 4.44 -11.82
N GLY A 192 20.25 4.92 -11.74
CA GLY A 192 19.81 5.88 -10.74
C GLY A 192 20.00 5.34 -9.31
N ASP A 193 20.33 6.20 -8.37
CA ASP A 193 20.49 5.85 -6.96
C ASP A 193 19.20 5.32 -6.35
N LEU A 194 18.08 5.82 -6.85
CA LEU A 194 16.74 5.44 -6.48
C LEU A 194 15.97 4.92 -7.71
N VAL A 195 15.03 4.03 -7.46
CA VAL A 195 14.13 3.45 -8.48
C VAL A 195 12.69 3.73 -8.07
N MET A 196 11.99 4.54 -8.85
CA MET A 196 10.56 4.80 -8.65
C MET A 196 9.75 3.88 -9.56
N LEU A 197 8.77 3.19 -8.99
CA LEU A 197 7.88 2.30 -9.74
C LEU A 197 6.51 2.91 -9.89
N MET A 198 6.00 2.89 -11.12
CA MET A 198 4.64 3.27 -11.44
C MET A 198 4.03 2.27 -12.41
N ASP A 199 2.78 1.91 -12.17
CA ASP A 199 1.98 1.19 -13.15
C ASP A 199 1.54 2.14 -14.27
N ALA A 200 1.24 1.57 -15.42
CA ALA A 200 0.93 2.32 -16.63
C ALA A 200 -0.33 3.20 -16.55
N ASP A 201 -1.22 2.89 -15.59
CA ASP A 201 -2.47 3.59 -15.34
C ASP A 201 -2.35 4.72 -14.29
N PHE A 202 -1.13 5.07 -13.87
CA PHE A 202 -0.86 6.17 -12.94
C PHE A 202 -0.15 7.34 -13.62
N VAL A 203 -0.56 8.54 -13.25
CA VAL A 203 0.07 9.81 -13.66
C VAL A 203 0.77 10.43 -12.45
N ALA A 204 2.08 10.67 -12.57
CA ALA A 204 2.88 11.23 -11.50
C ALA A 204 2.58 12.73 -11.28
N TYR A 205 2.62 13.18 -10.03
CA TYR A 205 2.59 14.61 -9.73
C TYR A 205 3.98 15.25 -9.93
N LYS A 206 4.00 16.51 -10.35
CA LYS A 206 5.25 17.24 -10.65
C LYS A 206 6.27 17.23 -9.51
N ASN A 207 5.82 17.27 -8.28
CA ASN A 207 6.69 17.29 -7.07
C ASN A 207 7.00 15.91 -6.48
N SER A 208 6.55 14.82 -7.10
CA SER A 208 6.60 13.46 -6.56
C SER A 208 7.99 13.06 -6.05
N MET A 209 9.04 13.34 -6.82
CA MET A 209 10.42 12.97 -6.46
C MET A 209 10.99 13.88 -5.38
N TRP A 210 10.67 15.17 -5.35
CA TRP A 210 11.08 16.07 -4.28
C TRP A 210 10.51 15.63 -2.92
N ARG A 211 9.25 15.16 -2.91
CA ARG A 211 8.57 14.69 -1.70
C ARG A 211 9.16 13.41 -1.13
N THR A 212 9.78 12.59 -1.96
CA THR A 212 10.18 11.22 -1.59
C THR A 212 11.69 11.01 -1.51
N ALA A 213 12.47 11.56 -2.43
CA ALA A 213 13.90 11.28 -2.55
C ALA A 213 14.71 11.69 -1.30
N GLY A 214 14.35 12.80 -0.64
CA GLY A 214 15.02 13.27 0.58
C GLY A 214 14.87 12.33 1.76
N LEU A 215 13.83 11.50 1.82
CA LEU A 215 13.62 10.52 2.89
C LEU A 215 14.72 9.45 2.93
N PHE A 216 15.38 9.21 1.81
CA PHE A 216 16.50 8.26 1.71
C PHE A 216 17.83 8.77 2.29
N GLU A 217 17.87 9.96 2.90
CA GLU A 217 19.00 10.35 3.76
C GLU A 217 19.21 9.34 4.90
N ASN A 218 18.15 8.78 5.43
CA ASN A 218 18.26 7.64 6.32
C ASN A 218 18.69 6.40 5.53
N LYS A 219 19.93 5.97 5.75
CA LYS A 219 20.57 4.87 5.03
C LYS A 219 19.89 3.50 5.22
N ARG A 220 19.03 3.37 6.25
CA ARG A 220 18.27 2.13 6.50
C ARG A 220 17.00 2.02 5.66
N ILE A 221 16.55 3.10 5.03
CA ILE A 221 15.32 3.06 4.23
C ILE A 221 15.64 2.41 2.87
N GLY A 222 15.03 1.26 2.65
CA GLY A 222 15.04 0.53 1.39
C GLY A 222 13.87 0.91 0.49
N THR A 223 12.69 1.18 1.08
CA THR A 223 11.47 1.54 0.33
C THR A 223 10.70 2.66 1.01
N VAL A 224 10.20 3.59 0.23
CA VAL A 224 9.14 4.55 0.58
C VAL A 224 7.92 4.19 -0.24
N GLN A 225 6.84 3.78 0.42
CA GLN A 225 5.53 3.56 -0.19
C GLN A 225 4.65 4.78 0.00
N THR A 226 3.91 5.16 -1.01
CA THR A 226 2.87 6.21 -0.94
C THR A 226 1.51 5.64 -1.31
N PRO A 227 0.39 6.33 -1.00
CA PRO A 227 -0.92 5.82 -1.37
C PRO A 227 -1.11 5.74 -2.88
N GLN A 228 -1.80 4.72 -3.33
CA GLN A 228 -2.44 4.72 -4.64
C GLN A 228 -3.71 5.57 -4.52
N ASN A 229 -3.76 6.66 -5.26
CA ASN A 229 -4.90 7.57 -5.30
C ASN A 229 -5.61 7.41 -6.64
N PHE A 230 -6.93 7.34 -6.65
CA PHE A 230 -7.71 7.12 -7.86
C PHE A 230 -8.61 8.33 -8.12
N PHE A 231 -8.76 8.71 -9.39
CA PHE A 231 -9.61 9.85 -9.76
C PHE A 231 -11.04 9.42 -10.12
N ASN A 232 -11.26 8.15 -10.45
CA ASN A 232 -12.57 7.59 -10.73
C ASN A 232 -13.07 6.73 -9.55
N PRO A 233 -14.39 6.62 -9.34
CA PRO A 233 -14.95 5.65 -8.42
C PRO A 233 -14.65 4.22 -8.90
N ASP A 234 -14.44 3.31 -7.94
CA ASP A 234 -14.32 1.89 -8.27
C ASP A 234 -15.65 1.29 -8.74
N ALA A 235 -15.59 0.05 -9.28
CA ALA A 235 -16.76 -0.62 -9.82
C ALA A 235 -17.91 -0.79 -8.80
N ILE A 236 -17.62 -0.94 -7.51
CA ILE A 236 -18.63 -1.09 -6.45
C ILE A 236 -19.30 0.24 -6.17
N GLN A 237 -18.50 1.30 -5.96
CA GLN A 237 -19.00 2.65 -5.72
C GLN A 237 -19.86 3.14 -6.89
N HIS A 238 -19.40 2.86 -8.12
CA HIS A 238 -20.12 3.25 -9.34
C HIS A 238 -21.48 2.54 -9.46
N ASN A 239 -21.49 1.22 -9.34
CA ASN A 239 -22.72 0.42 -9.50
C ASN A 239 -23.74 0.66 -8.38
N LEU A 240 -23.30 0.99 -7.17
CA LEU A 240 -24.20 1.30 -6.05
C LEU A 240 -24.58 2.78 -5.94
N GLY A 241 -23.96 3.66 -6.74
CA GLY A 241 -24.18 5.11 -6.66
C GLY A 241 -23.75 5.75 -5.34
N ILE A 242 -22.74 5.19 -4.64
CA ILE A 242 -22.35 5.57 -3.29
C ILE A 242 -21.01 6.34 -3.22
N SER A 243 -20.43 6.73 -4.34
CA SER A 243 -19.12 7.37 -4.42
C SER A 243 -18.98 8.65 -3.59
N LEU A 244 -20.07 9.39 -3.38
CA LEU A 244 -20.09 10.62 -2.55
C LEU A 244 -20.27 10.33 -1.05
N SER A 245 -20.82 9.18 -0.69
CA SER A 245 -21.21 8.85 0.69
C SER A 245 -20.31 7.80 1.36
N TRP A 246 -19.59 7.04 0.57
CA TRP A 246 -18.75 5.94 1.04
C TRP A 246 -17.38 5.94 0.38
N CYS A 247 -16.32 5.88 1.17
CA CYS A 247 -14.96 5.77 0.62
C CYS A 247 -14.75 4.38 0.01
N ASP A 248 -13.94 4.32 -1.05
CA ASP A 248 -13.50 3.06 -1.62
C ASP A 248 -12.61 2.26 -0.63
N GLU A 249 -12.52 0.96 -0.85
CA GLU A 249 -11.75 0.03 -0.01
C GLU A 249 -10.25 0.42 0.04
N GLN A 250 -9.68 0.86 -1.07
CA GLN A 250 -8.26 1.22 -1.14
C GLN A 250 -7.99 2.52 -0.39
N SER A 251 -8.88 3.51 -0.45
CA SER A 251 -8.79 4.71 0.39
C SER A 251 -8.82 4.37 1.87
N PHE A 252 -9.67 3.44 2.30
CA PHE A 252 -9.68 2.96 3.67
C PHE A 252 -8.34 2.31 4.05
N PHE A 253 -7.82 1.44 3.18
CA PHE A 253 -6.53 0.81 3.37
C PHE A 253 -5.40 1.83 3.51
N PHE A 254 -5.23 2.74 2.54
CA PHE A 254 -4.11 3.68 2.53
C PHE A 254 -4.21 4.77 3.60
N ARG A 255 -5.42 5.26 3.91
CA ARG A 255 -5.61 6.33 4.91
C ARG A 255 -5.53 5.82 6.34
N LEU A 256 -5.81 4.56 6.60
CA LEU A 256 -5.90 4.02 7.95
C LEU A 256 -4.92 2.87 8.19
N ILE A 257 -5.06 1.75 7.46
CA ILE A 257 -4.29 0.52 7.71
C ILE A 257 -2.80 0.74 7.42
N ALA A 258 -2.44 1.30 6.28
CA ALA A 258 -1.05 1.52 5.91
C ALA A 258 -0.32 2.45 6.89
N ARG A 259 -1.01 3.50 7.39
CA ARG A 259 -0.47 4.41 8.42
C ARG A 259 -0.29 3.72 9.77
N GLY A 260 -1.20 2.84 10.13
CA GLY A 260 -1.11 2.04 11.36
C GLY A 260 0.04 1.03 11.28
N ARG A 261 0.17 0.35 10.16
CA ARG A 261 1.30 -0.56 9.92
C ARG A 261 2.65 0.17 9.95
N ASP A 262 2.73 1.37 9.41
CA ASP A 262 3.94 2.20 9.50
C ASP A 262 4.26 2.60 10.95
N ALA A 263 3.25 2.89 11.77
CA ALA A 263 3.44 3.17 13.20
C ALA A 263 4.03 1.97 13.96
N LEU A 264 3.68 0.76 13.56
CA LEU A 264 4.21 -0.49 14.10
C LEU A 264 5.56 -0.90 13.48
N GLY A 265 6.07 -0.16 12.48
CA GLY A 265 7.31 -0.49 11.78
C GLY A 265 7.19 -1.66 10.80
N VAL A 266 5.96 -2.01 10.39
CA VAL A 266 5.64 -3.10 9.45
C VAL A 266 4.93 -2.59 8.18
N ALA A 267 5.25 -1.37 7.74
CA ALA A 267 4.85 -0.88 6.43
C ALA A 267 5.36 -1.81 5.33
N PHE A 268 4.62 -1.92 4.23
CA PHE A 268 5.02 -2.77 3.10
C PHE A 268 4.77 -2.10 1.76
N CYS A 269 5.47 -2.58 0.74
CA CYS A 269 5.33 -2.14 -0.64
C CYS A 269 4.02 -2.69 -1.24
N CYS A 270 3.33 -1.85 -2.02
CA CYS A 270 2.08 -2.17 -2.72
C CYS A 270 2.25 -2.18 -4.26
N GLY A 271 3.47 -2.34 -4.74
CA GLY A 271 3.80 -2.59 -6.16
C GLY A 271 3.84 -1.38 -7.08
N SER A 272 3.12 -0.29 -6.78
CA SER A 272 3.12 0.97 -7.54
C SER A 272 3.20 2.17 -6.59
N CYS A 273 3.47 3.35 -7.14
CA CYS A 273 3.63 4.58 -6.35
C CYS A 273 4.66 4.40 -5.21
N SER A 274 5.73 3.67 -5.50
CA SER A 274 6.77 3.31 -4.54
C SER A 274 8.16 3.69 -5.06
N ILE A 275 9.03 4.07 -4.14
CA ILE A 275 10.42 4.40 -4.44
C ILE A 275 11.32 3.47 -3.65
N HIS A 276 12.35 2.95 -4.30
CA HIS A 276 13.28 1.98 -3.73
C HIS A 276 14.71 2.48 -3.82
N ARG A 277 15.50 2.21 -2.78
CA ARG A 277 16.95 2.37 -2.84
C ARG A 277 17.52 1.27 -3.75
N ARG A 278 18.30 1.66 -4.75
CA ARG A 278 18.94 0.68 -5.67
C ARG A 278 19.84 -0.31 -4.92
N GLU A 279 20.61 0.16 -3.95
CA GLU A 279 21.46 -0.70 -3.11
C GLU A 279 20.65 -1.80 -2.40
N ALA A 280 19.45 -1.48 -1.90
CA ALA A 280 18.55 -2.45 -1.29
C ALA A 280 18.03 -3.47 -2.32
N LEU A 281 17.67 -3.02 -3.52
CA LEU A 281 17.29 -3.93 -4.60
C LEU A 281 18.43 -4.86 -5.01
N ILE A 282 19.64 -4.35 -5.14
CA ILE A 282 20.83 -5.15 -5.47
C ILE A 282 21.10 -6.19 -4.37
N SER A 283 21.02 -5.80 -3.09
CA SER A 283 21.25 -6.72 -1.96
C SER A 283 20.22 -7.85 -1.90
N ASN A 284 19.06 -7.68 -2.53
CA ASN A 284 18.01 -8.69 -2.67
C ASN A 284 18.06 -9.44 -4.02
N ASN A 285 19.07 -9.21 -4.86
CA ASN A 285 19.12 -9.72 -6.23
C ASN A 285 17.94 -9.25 -7.12
N GLY A 286 17.40 -8.06 -6.87
CA GLY A 286 16.27 -7.48 -7.56
C GLY A 286 14.91 -7.78 -6.91
N PHE A 287 13.85 -7.74 -7.71
CA PHE A 287 12.49 -8.10 -7.30
C PHE A 287 12.33 -9.62 -7.28
N PRO A 288 11.73 -10.21 -6.24
CA PRO A 288 11.48 -11.65 -6.19
C PRO A 288 10.44 -12.04 -7.27
N THR A 289 10.61 -13.22 -7.84
CA THR A 289 9.72 -13.75 -8.89
C THR A 289 8.89 -14.95 -8.42
N ASP A 290 9.01 -15.32 -7.15
CA ASP A 290 8.41 -16.51 -6.57
C ASP A 290 6.97 -16.33 -6.10
N SER A 291 6.47 -15.09 -6.10
CA SER A 291 5.08 -14.73 -5.77
C SER A 291 4.50 -13.79 -6.82
N ILE A 292 3.18 -13.88 -7.03
CA ILE A 292 2.44 -12.92 -7.85
C ILE A 292 2.19 -11.58 -7.14
N THR A 293 2.49 -11.48 -5.84
CA THR A 293 2.62 -10.26 -5.05
C THR A 293 4.08 -10.07 -4.66
N GLU A 294 4.88 -9.81 -5.68
CA GLU A 294 6.34 -9.61 -5.57
C GLU A 294 6.72 -8.46 -4.63
N ASP A 295 5.84 -7.49 -4.50
CA ASP A 295 5.96 -6.30 -3.67
C ASP A 295 5.93 -6.62 -2.16
N ILE A 296 4.98 -7.45 -1.72
CA ILE A 296 4.92 -7.92 -0.33
C ILE A 296 6.15 -8.78 -0.02
N LEU A 297 6.48 -9.72 -0.91
CA LEU A 297 7.63 -10.60 -0.73
C LEU A 297 8.94 -9.81 -0.70
N LEU A 298 9.08 -8.77 -1.55
CA LEU A 298 10.22 -7.84 -1.50
C LEU A 298 10.35 -7.19 -0.12
N THR A 299 9.23 -6.74 0.46
CA THR A 299 9.23 -6.12 1.78
C THR A 299 9.71 -7.09 2.86
N VAL A 300 9.25 -8.35 2.84
CA VAL A 300 9.68 -9.39 3.77
C VAL A 300 11.19 -9.63 3.65
N ASN A 301 11.69 -9.76 2.43
CA ASN A 301 13.12 -9.94 2.15
C ASN A 301 13.95 -8.73 2.62
N PHE A 302 13.47 -7.52 2.36
CA PHE A 302 14.13 -6.30 2.82
C PHE A 302 14.23 -6.25 4.35
N CYS A 303 13.16 -6.63 5.05
CA CYS A 303 13.18 -6.71 6.51
C CYS A 303 14.24 -7.72 7.00
N ARG A 304 14.35 -8.89 6.38
CA ARG A 304 15.39 -9.90 6.69
C ARG A 304 16.81 -9.40 6.44
N LEU A 305 17.00 -8.52 5.45
CA LEU A 305 18.29 -7.88 5.13
C LEU A 305 18.57 -6.62 5.98
N GLY A 306 17.67 -6.25 6.91
CA GLY A 306 17.83 -5.09 7.78
C GLY A 306 17.39 -3.75 7.17
N TRP A 307 16.82 -3.74 5.98
CA TRP A 307 16.21 -2.58 5.37
C TRP A 307 14.84 -2.27 5.98
N LYS A 308 14.45 -1.01 5.95
CA LYS A 308 13.13 -0.55 6.40
C LYS A 308 12.28 -0.10 5.24
N THR A 309 11.02 -0.49 5.26
CA THR A 309 9.97 0.14 4.46
C THR A 309 9.25 1.15 5.33
N ILE A 310 9.01 2.35 4.80
CA ILE A 310 8.20 3.39 5.45
C ILE A 310 7.05 3.80 4.53
N TYR A 311 5.99 4.32 5.15
CA TYR A 311 4.83 4.81 4.43
C TYR A 311 4.69 6.33 4.58
N LEU A 312 4.67 7.05 3.46
CA LEU A 312 4.35 8.47 3.39
C LEU A 312 2.88 8.61 2.99
N ALA A 313 2.03 9.09 3.90
CA ALA A 313 0.58 9.22 3.70
C ALA A 313 0.21 10.42 2.81
N GLU A 314 0.94 10.62 1.73
CA GLU A 314 0.77 11.70 0.77
C GLU A 314 0.75 11.12 -0.64
N PRO A 315 -0.31 11.36 -1.44
CA PRO A 315 -0.35 10.93 -2.83
C PRO A 315 0.74 11.64 -3.65
N ILE A 316 1.48 10.90 -4.43
CA ILE A 316 2.47 11.42 -5.38
C ILE A 316 2.06 11.19 -6.84
N SER A 317 0.92 10.58 -7.03
CA SER A 317 0.34 10.24 -8.32
C SER A 317 -1.16 10.03 -8.20
N THR A 318 -1.84 10.00 -9.33
CA THR A 318 -3.24 9.59 -9.44
C THR A 318 -3.40 8.57 -10.55
N GLY A 319 -4.31 7.61 -10.40
CA GLY A 319 -4.50 6.52 -11.35
C GLY A 319 -5.96 6.15 -11.55
N LEU A 320 -6.18 5.09 -12.30
CA LEU A 320 -7.48 4.52 -12.61
C LEU A 320 -7.81 3.37 -11.65
N ALA A 321 -8.95 3.46 -10.97
CA ALA A 321 -9.51 2.30 -10.27
C ALA A 321 -10.12 1.31 -11.26
N ALA A 322 -10.26 0.04 -10.86
CA ALA A 322 -10.93 -0.97 -11.65
C ALA A 322 -12.38 -0.55 -11.97
N GLU A 323 -12.69 -0.33 -13.27
CA GLU A 323 -13.96 0.24 -13.73
C GLU A 323 -15.09 -0.80 -13.80
N THR A 324 -14.75 -2.09 -13.98
CA THR A 324 -15.73 -3.17 -14.10
C THR A 324 -15.62 -4.14 -12.91
N LEU A 325 -16.75 -4.79 -12.57
CA LEU A 325 -16.77 -5.82 -11.53
C LEU A 325 -15.84 -6.99 -11.87
N ASP A 326 -15.72 -7.37 -13.14
CA ASP A 326 -14.83 -8.44 -13.55
C ASP A 326 -13.37 -8.08 -13.29
N SER A 327 -12.94 -6.89 -13.69
CA SER A 327 -11.56 -6.41 -13.42
C SER A 327 -11.29 -6.29 -11.91
N PHE A 328 -12.28 -5.81 -11.15
CA PHE A 328 -12.21 -5.74 -9.68
C PHE A 328 -11.99 -7.13 -9.05
N PHE A 329 -12.82 -8.13 -9.41
CA PHE A 329 -12.69 -9.48 -8.87
C PHE A 329 -11.39 -10.17 -9.31
N ILE A 330 -10.95 -9.99 -10.56
CA ILE A 330 -9.66 -10.50 -11.04
C ILE A 330 -8.52 -9.95 -10.20
N GLN A 331 -8.52 -8.65 -9.92
CA GLN A 331 -7.51 -7.98 -9.10
C GLN A 331 -7.50 -8.54 -7.66
N ARG A 332 -8.67 -8.64 -7.01
CA ARG A 332 -8.79 -9.16 -5.63
C ARG A 332 -8.38 -10.62 -5.52
N LYS A 333 -8.76 -11.45 -6.49
CA LYS A 333 -8.34 -12.85 -6.57
C LYS A 333 -6.83 -13.00 -6.70
N ARG A 334 -6.19 -12.14 -7.52
CA ARG A 334 -4.73 -12.10 -7.65
C ARG A 334 -4.07 -11.74 -6.32
N TRP A 335 -4.55 -10.72 -5.62
CA TRP A 335 -4.01 -10.31 -4.33
C TRP A 335 -4.19 -11.38 -3.25
N GLY A 336 -5.37 -11.96 -3.15
CA GLY A 336 -5.63 -13.06 -2.21
C GLY A 336 -4.72 -14.27 -2.44
N ARG A 337 -4.55 -14.69 -3.71
CA ARG A 337 -3.63 -15.78 -4.07
C ARG A 337 -2.18 -15.44 -3.70
N GLY A 338 -1.75 -14.22 -4.01
CA GLY A 338 -0.40 -13.77 -3.70
C GLY A 338 -0.14 -13.69 -2.20
N GLY A 339 -1.10 -13.21 -1.41
CA GLY A 339 -1.01 -13.21 0.04
C GLY A 339 -0.76 -14.61 0.62
N ILE A 340 -1.47 -15.62 0.11
CA ILE A 340 -1.26 -17.03 0.52
C ILE A 340 0.14 -17.55 0.11
N GLN A 341 0.69 -17.09 -1.03
CA GLN A 341 2.03 -17.49 -1.47
C GLN A 341 3.16 -16.91 -0.60
N VAL A 342 2.92 -15.80 0.07
CA VAL A 342 3.90 -15.11 0.92
C VAL A 342 3.81 -15.57 2.38
N ALA A 343 2.63 -16.04 2.83
CA ALA A 343 2.40 -16.54 4.19
C ALA A 343 3.12 -17.88 4.41
#